data_3c2e4df8a7401811417d56404ad926a1
#
_entry.id   3c2e4df8a7401811417d56404ad926a1
#
_cell.length_a   1.000
_cell.length_b   1.000
_cell.length_c   1.000
_cell.angle_alpha   90.00
_cell.angle_beta   90.00
_cell.angle_gamma   90.00
#
_symmetry.space_group_name_H-M   'P 1'
#
loop_
_entity.id
_entity.type
_entity.pdbx_description
1 polymer ?
#
loop_
_entity_poly.entity_id
_entity_poly.type
_entity_poly.pdbx_seq_one_letter_code
_entity_poly.pdbx_strand_id
1 'polypeptide(L)'
;FIPMNFLQKEADHVDGFAKECAVVTHSRLEADENGQLQPAGPLDEPLIVRPTSETIIGELFAKWVQSYRDLPLLINQWANVVRWEMRTRLFLRTSEFLWQEGHTVHATEEEAMVETRTMLDVYADFSENYLAMPVIKGEKTEAERFPGAVSTYSIEAMMQDKKALQAGTS
;
A
#
# COMPACT_ATOMS: atom_id res chain seq x y z
N PHE A 1 1.85 4.83 11.77
CA PHE A 1 3.29 4.44 11.91
C PHE A 1 3.38 2.93 12.07
N ILE A 2 4.44 2.34 11.50
CA ILE A 2 4.71 0.90 11.57
C ILE A 2 6.02 0.71 12.34
N PRO A 3 6.06 -0.14 13.38
CA PRO A 3 7.30 -0.52 14.02
C PRO A 3 8.26 -1.17 13.00
N MET A 4 9.55 -0.82 13.08
CA MET A 4 10.54 -1.31 12.10
C MET A 4 10.65 -2.83 12.08
N ASN A 5 10.46 -3.49 13.22
CA ASN A 5 10.51 -4.95 13.32
C ASN A 5 9.41 -5.67 12.51
N PHE A 6 8.28 -5.01 12.21
CA PHE A 6 7.23 -5.59 11.35
C PHE A 6 7.72 -5.69 9.91
N LEU A 7 8.40 -4.66 9.42
CA LEU A 7 8.97 -4.69 8.08
C LEU A 7 10.15 -5.68 7.95
N GLN A 8 10.92 -5.88 9.02
CA GLN A 8 12.01 -6.85 9.01
C GLN A 8 11.54 -8.29 8.85
N LYS A 9 10.35 -8.63 9.33
CA LYS A 9 9.76 -9.97 9.15
C LYS A 9 9.37 -10.28 7.71
N GLU A 10 9.18 -9.25 6.90
CA GLU A 10 8.79 -9.33 5.50
C GLU A 10 9.88 -8.77 4.58
N ALA A 11 11.16 -8.94 4.95
CA ALA A 11 12.29 -8.36 4.24
C ALA A 11 12.30 -8.67 2.75
N ASP A 12 11.83 -9.85 2.35
CA ASP A 12 11.71 -10.25 0.94
C ASP A 12 10.65 -9.42 0.20
N HIS A 13 9.60 -8.94 0.91
CA HIS A 13 8.57 -8.07 0.36
C HIS A 13 9.00 -6.59 0.35
N VAL A 14 9.97 -6.22 1.16
CA VAL A 14 10.35 -4.83 1.44
C VAL A 14 11.49 -4.33 0.55
N ASP A 15 12.17 -5.21 -0.18
CA ASP A 15 13.37 -4.85 -0.94
C ASP A 15 13.13 -3.70 -1.94
N GLY A 16 11.90 -3.57 -2.46
CA GLY A 16 11.48 -2.44 -3.28
C GLY A 16 11.15 -1.16 -2.49
N PHE A 17 10.65 -1.27 -1.26
CA PHE A 17 10.20 -0.13 -0.45
C PHE A 17 11.21 0.33 0.60
N ALA A 18 12.13 -0.53 1.03
CA ALA A 18 13.07 -0.24 2.11
C ALA A 18 13.90 1.02 1.86
N LYS A 19 14.21 1.30 0.60
CA LYS A 19 15.00 2.48 0.19
C LYS A 19 14.18 3.78 0.14
N GLU A 20 12.87 3.69 0.19
CA GLU A 20 11.95 4.82 0.03
C GLU A 20 11.09 5.06 1.27
N CYS A 21 11.45 4.48 2.41
CA CYS A 21 10.73 4.68 3.65
C CYS A 21 11.11 5.98 4.33
N ALA A 22 10.12 6.74 4.80
CA ALA A 22 10.32 7.83 5.74
C ALA A 22 10.39 7.26 7.17
N VAL A 23 11.50 7.51 7.86
CA VAL A 23 11.79 6.97 9.18
C VAL A 23 11.68 8.06 10.23
N VAL A 24 10.90 7.82 11.28
CA VAL A 24 10.76 8.72 12.44
C VAL A 24 11.68 8.22 13.55
N THR A 25 12.63 9.05 13.93
CA THR A 25 13.67 8.71 14.92
C THR A 25 13.56 9.49 16.22
N HIS A 26 12.78 10.58 16.23
CA HIS A 26 12.62 11.48 17.38
C HIS A 26 11.14 11.81 17.61
N SER A 27 10.77 12.04 18.86
CA SER A 27 9.39 12.29 19.27
C SER A 27 9.00 13.77 19.28
N ARG A 28 9.96 14.68 19.27
CA ARG A 28 9.71 16.13 19.38
C ARG A 28 10.83 16.97 18.82
N LEU A 29 10.60 18.28 18.79
CA LEU A 29 11.61 19.32 18.51
C LEU A 29 11.88 20.10 19.78
N GLU A 30 13.13 20.50 19.99
CA GLU A 30 13.55 21.42 21.05
C GLU A 30 14.42 22.54 20.46
N ALA A 31 14.34 23.71 21.07
CA ALA A 31 15.22 24.82 20.67
C ALA A 31 16.61 24.64 21.32
N ASP A 32 17.67 24.84 20.53
CA ASP A 32 19.03 24.94 21.03
C ASP A 32 19.30 26.29 21.72
N GLU A 33 20.53 26.50 22.19
CA GLU A 33 20.95 27.73 22.88
C GLU A 33 20.84 29.01 21.98
N ASN A 34 20.77 28.84 20.66
CA ASN A 34 20.60 29.90 19.68
C ASN A 34 19.14 30.09 19.23
N GLY A 35 18.21 29.31 19.81
CA GLY A 35 16.79 29.30 19.46
C GLY A 35 16.47 28.53 18.16
N GLN A 36 17.40 27.73 17.62
CA GLN A 36 17.16 26.94 16.45
C GLN A 36 16.52 25.57 16.85
N LEU A 37 15.49 25.18 16.10
CA LEU A 37 14.82 23.89 16.36
C LEU A 37 15.67 22.73 15.88
N GLN A 38 15.81 21.73 16.75
CA GLN A 38 16.50 20.48 16.45
C GLN A 38 15.68 19.26 16.93
N PRO A 39 15.85 18.08 16.31
CA PRO A 39 15.22 16.86 16.79
C PRO A 39 15.65 16.52 18.22
N ALA A 40 14.68 16.17 19.05
CA ALA A 40 14.90 15.79 20.44
C ALA A 40 14.00 14.61 20.85
N GLY A 41 14.34 13.99 21.96
CA GLY A 41 13.64 12.81 22.43
C GLY A 41 13.76 11.64 21.45
N PRO A 42 14.98 11.08 21.27
CA PRO A 42 15.17 9.93 20.39
C PRO A 42 14.25 8.78 20.82
N LEU A 43 13.70 8.07 19.83
CA LEU A 43 12.90 6.87 20.07
C LEU A 43 13.82 5.67 20.31
N ASP A 44 13.45 4.79 21.25
CA ASP A 44 14.17 3.54 21.49
C ASP A 44 14.14 2.63 20.26
N GLU A 45 13.01 2.61 19.55
CA GLU A 45 12.82 1.92 18.27
C GLU A 45 12.30 2.91 17.23
N PRO A 46 12.98 3.08 16.09
CA PRO A 46 12.48 3.91 14.99
C PRO A 46 11.14 3.41 14.46
N LEU A 47 10.29 4.36 14.08
CA LEU A 47 9.01 4.08 13.44
C LEU A 47 9.07 4.44 11.95
N ILE A 48 8.31 3.72 11.15
CA ILE A 48 8.23 3.97 9.71
C ILE A 48 6.87 4.57 9.40
N VAL A 49 6.87 5.67 8.63
CA VAL A 49 5.63 6.16 8.04
C VAL A 49 5.23 5.18 6.95
N ARG A 50 4.06 4.58 7.06
CA ARG A 50 3.64 3.46 6.21
C ARG A 50 3.82 3.75 4.72
N PRO A 51 4.62 2.95 4.01
CA PRO A 51 4.68 2.97 2.55
C PRO A 51 3.58 2.11 1.93
N THR A 52 3.02 1.22 2.72
CA THR A 52 1.96 0.26 2.41
C THR A 52 1.37 -0.26 3.73
N SER A 53 0.21 -0.91 3.70
CA SER A 53 -0.52 -1.29 4.93
C SER A 53 -0.60 -2.80 5.17
N GLU A 54 -0.15 -3.65 4.23
CA GLU A 54 -0.33 -5.11 4.29
C GLU A 54 0.25 -5.70 5.58
N THR A 55 1.46 -5.30 5.95
CA THR A 55 2.17 -5.82 7.13
C THR A 55 1.40 -5.60 8.42
N ILE A 56 0.94 -4.37 8.66
CA ILE A 56 0.22 -4.03 9.90
C ILE A 56 -1.19 -4.61 9.90
N ILE A 57 -1.86 -4.65 8.76
CA ILE A 57 -3.21 -5.21 8.65
C ILE A 57 -3.17 -6.73 8.76
N GLY A 58 -2.18 -7.39 8.16
CA GLY A 58 -1.99 -8.83 8.31
C GLY A 58 -1.76 -9.26 9.76
N GLU A 59 -0.98 -8.51 10.51
CA GLU A 59 -0.78 -8.74 11.94
C GLU A 59 -2.09 -8.57 12.75
N LEU A 60 -2.93 -7.60 12.37
CA LEU A 60 -4.25 -7.41 12.98
C LEU A 60 -5.21 -8.53 12.62
N PHE A 61 -5.24 -8.95 11.36
CA PHE A 61 -6.08 -10.07 10.92
C PHE A 61 -5.74 -11.36 11.67
N ALA A 62 -4.46 -11.64 11.88
CA ALA A 62 -4.02 -12.80 12.66
C ALA A 62 -4.54 -12.78 14.11
N LYS A 63 -4.84 -11.61 14.66
CA LYS A 63 -5.43 -11.45 15.99
C LYS A 63 -6.95 -11.49 15.98
N TRP A 64 -7.58 -10.95 14.93
CA TRP A 64 -9.03 -10.81 14.86
C TRP A 64 -9.72 -12.10 14.41
N VAL A 65 -9.12 -12.82 13.46
CA VAL A 65 -9.68 -14.09 12.96
C VAL A 65 -9.32 -15.21 13.93
N GLN A 66 -10.30 -15.64 14.72
CA GLN A 66 -10.14 -16.68 15.71
C GLN A 66 -10.86 -17.99 15.31
N SER A 67 -11.77 -17.91 14.34
CA SER A 67 -12.48 -19.06 13.84
C SER A 67 -12.92 -18.85 12.38
N TYR A 68 -13.30 -19.95 11.71
CA TYR A 68 -13.87 -19.88 10.35
C TYR A 68 -15.16 -19.04 10.27
N ARG A 69 -15.84 -18.82 11.41
CA ARG A 69 -17.06 -18.00 11.47
C ARG A 69 -16.77 -16.51 11.37
N ASP A 70 -15.52 -16.12 11.54
CA ASP A 70 -15.09 -14.71 11.39
C ASP A 70 -14.80 -14.38 9.93
N LEU A 71 -14.91 -15.38 9.04
CA LEU A 71 -14.65 -15.25 7.61
C LEU A 71 -15.95 -15.21 6.78
N PRO A 72 -15.99 -14.48 5.67
CA PRO A 72 -14.92 -13.58 5.21
C PRO A 72 -14.85 -12.31 6.06
N LEU A 73 -13.65 -11.79 6.28
CA LEU A 73 -13.44 -10.49 6.90
C LEU A 73 -13.01 -9.50 5.82
N LEU A 74 -13.80 -8.46 5.63
CA LEU A 74 -13.59 -7.45 4.61
C LEU A 74 -13.50 -6.08 5.28
N ILE A 75 -12.39 -5.39 5.09
CA ILE A 75 -12.22 -4.02 5.55
C ILE A 75 -11.76 -3.12 4.42
N ASN A 76 -12.06 -1.84 4.55
CA ASN A 76 -11.66 -0.82 3.61
C ASN A 76 -11.23 0.44 4.34
N GLN A 77 -10.25 1.14 3.81
CA GLN A 77 -9.86 2.45 4.30
C GLN A 77 -9.57 3.42 3.16
N TRP A 78 -9.92 4.69 3.41
CA TRP A 78 -9.40 5.83 2.68
C TRP A 78 -8.18 6.32 3.44
N ALA A 79 -7.02 6.27 2.82
CA ALA A 79 -5.76 6.43 3.52
C ALA A 79 -4.72 7.14 2.68
N ASN A 80 -3.66 7.57 3.34
CA ASN A 80 -2.43 8.00 2.72
C ASN A 80 -1.33 6.97 2.91
N VAL A 81 -0.35 7.00 2.03
CA VAL A 81 0.94 6.35 2.20
C VAL A 81 2.05 7.32 1.85
N VAL A 82 3.23 7.10 2.41
CA VAL A 82 4.41 7.92 2.15
C VAL A 82 5.52 7.03 1.61
N ARG A 83 5.96 7.34 0.40
CA ARG A 83 7.14 6.74 -0.23
C ARG A 83 8.10 7.86 -0.58
N TRP A 84 9.32 7.78 -0.10
CA TRP A 84 10.32 8.83 -0.30
C TRP A 84 10.82 8.86 -1.73
N GLU A 85 9.91 9.20 -2.65
CA GLU A 85 10.14 9.20 -4.09
C GLU A 85 11.20 10.23 -4.49
N MET A 86 12.30 9.75 -5.04
CA MET A 86 13.40 10.61 -5.48
C MET A 86 13.14 11.28 -6.84
N ARG A 87 12.17 10.79 -7.61
CA ARG A 87 11.82 11.29 -8.95
C ARG A 87 10.36 11.62 -9.02
N THR A 88 9.95 12.65 -8.29
CA THR A 88 8.55 13.07 -8.26
C THR A 88 8.09 13.54 -9.64
N ARG A 89 6.81 13.25 -9.94
CA ARG A 89 6.09 13.75 -11.11
C ARG A 89 4.77 14.33 -10.63
N LEU A 90 4.47 15.53 -11.06
CA LEU A 90 3.25 16.24 -10.66
C LEU A 90 2.01 15.36 -10.90
N PHE A 91 1.18 15.17 -9.89
CA PHE A 91 -0.01 14.32 -9.82
C PHE A 91 0.22 12.81 -9.98
N LEU A 92 1.26 12.35 -10.63
CA LEU A 92 1.48 10.94 -10.97
C LEU A 92 2.41 10.22 -9.99
N ARG A 93 3.42 10.93 -9.46
CA ARG A 93 4.39 10.43 -8.50
C ARG A 93 4.71 11.49 -7.47
N THR A 94 4.07 11.40 -6.34
CA THR A 94 4.28 12.29 -5.18
C THR A 94 4.83 11.46 -4.02
N SER A 95 5.53 12.12 -3.10
CA SER A 95 6.05 11.43 -1.90
C SER A 95 4.96 10.96 -0.96
N GLU A 96 3.83 11.67 -0.95
CA GLU A 96 2.60 11.24 -0.28
C GLU A 96 1.49 11.16 -1.32
N PHE A 97 0.69 10.10 -1.27
CA PHE A 97 -0.50 9.99 -2.09
C PHE A 97 -1.67 9.37 -1.33
N LEU A 98 -2.86 9.73 -1.78
CA LEU A 98 -4.11 9.25 -1.22
C LEU A 98 -4.63 8.10 -2.08
N TRP A 99 -5.13 7.09 -1.44
CA TRP A 99 -5.76 5.97 -2.11
C TRP A 99 -6.91 5.38 -1.30
N GLN A 100 -7.63 4.50 -1.92
CA GLN A 100 -8.49 3.53 -1.27
C GLN A 100 -7.74 2.20 -1.26
N GLU A 101 -7.78 1.49 -0.15
CA GLU A 101 -7.30 0.12 -0.08
C GLU A 101 -8.29 -0.76 0.69
N GLY A 102 -8.63 -1.90 0.08
CA GLY A 102 -9.38 -2.97 0.70
C GLY A 102 -8.44 -4.10 1.10
N HIS A 103 -8.69 -4.68 2.27
CA HIS A 103 -7.98 -5.85 2.74
C HIS A 103 -9.00 -6.89 3.16
N THR A 104 -8.82 -8.11 2.69
CA THR A 104 -9.81 -9.17 2.87
C THR A 104 -9.15 -10.48 3.27
N VAL A 105 -9.88 -11.29 4.05
CA VAL A 105 -9.47 -12.65 4.41
C VAL A 105 -10.64 -13.58 4.14
N HIS A 106 -10.37 -14.68 3.48
CA HIS A 106 -11.35 -15.67 3.04
C HIS A 106 -10.99 -17.05 3.55
N ALA A 107 -11.97 -17.98 3.55
CA ALA A 107 -11.73 -19.34 3.96
C ALA A 107 -11.05 -20.19 2.89
N THR A 108 -11.25 -19.85 1.62
CA THR A 108 -10.69 -20.58 0.48
C THR A 108 -10.09 -19.63 -0.56
N GLU A 109 -9.23 -20.18 -1.40
CA GLU A 109 -8.65 -19.46 -2.54
C GLU A 109 -9.73 -19.04 -3.53
N GLU A 110 -10.72 -19.89 -3.77
CA GLU A 110 -11.81 -19.59 -4.70
C GLU A 110 -12.61 -18.37 -4.25
N GLU A 111 -12.91 -18.27 -2.96
CA GLU A 111 -13.60 -17.08 -2.39
C GLU A 111 -12.74 -15.82 -2.55
N ALA A 112 -11.45 -15.91 -2.27
CA ALA A 112 -10.52 -14.78 -2.44
C ALA A 112 -10.44 -14.34 -3.91
N MET A 113 -10.41 -15.28 -4.84
CA MET A 113 -10.37 -14.98 -6.28
C MET A 113 -11.67 -14.35 -6.78
N VAL A 114 -12.82 -14.73 -6.24
CA VAL A 114 -14.10 -14.08 -6.55
C VAL A 114 -14.07 -12.61 -6.12
N GLU A 115 -13.63 -12.34 -4.90
CA GLU A 115 -13.51 -10.97 -4.37
C GLU A 115 -12.51 -10.14 -5.19
N THR A 116 -11.34 -10.71 -5.49
CA THR A 116 -10.30 -10.07 -6.31
C THR A 116 -10.86 -9.60 -7.66
N ARG A 117 -11.61 -10.47 -8.36
CA ARG A 117 -12.21 -10.13 -9.65
C ARG A 117 -13.35 -9.12 -9.52
N THR A 118 -14.14 -9.24 -8.46
CA THR A 118 -15.22 -8.29 -8.17
C THR A 118 -14.65 -6.89 -7.98
N MET A 119 -13.59 -6.74 -7.20
CA MET A 119 -12.96 -5.44 -6.98
C MET A 119 -12.27 -4.90 -8.23
N LEU A 120 -11.64 -5.76 -9.01
CA LEU A 120 -11.09 -5.35 -10.32
C LEU A 120 -12.17 -4.76 -11.24
N ASP A 121 -13.36 -5.39 -11.27
CA ASP A 121 -14.49 -4.90 -12.06
C ASP A 121 -15.04 -3.58 -11.51
N VAL A 122 -15.10 -3.40 -10.20
CA VAL A 122 -15.48 -2.13 -9.55
C VAL A 122 -14.51 -1.02 -9.93
N TYR A 123 -13.21 -1.26 -9.90
CA TYR A 123 -12.20 -0.28 -10.31
C TYR A 123 -12.31 0.09 -11.79
N ALA A 124 -12.56 -0.89 -12.64
CA ALA A 124 -12.75 -0.65 -14.08
C ALA A 124 -14.03 0.17 -14.32
N ASP A 125 -15.15 -0.21 -13.72
CA ASP A 125 -16.42 0.51 -13.84
C ASP A 125 -16.28 1.97 -13.37
N PHE A 126 -15.66 2.19 -12.23
CA PHE A 126 -15.40 3.53 -11.73
C PHE A 126 -14.53 4.35 -12.69
N SER A 127 -13.45 3.75 -13.20
CA SER A 127 -12.56 4.43 -14.14
C SER A 127 -13.27 4.82 -15.44
N GLU A 128 -14.02 3.91 -16.02
CA GLU A 128 -14.66 4.12 -17.32
C GLU A 128 -15.91 4.99 -17.23
N ASN A 129 -16.81 4.72 -16.28
CA ASN A 129 -18.12 5.33 -16.22
C ASN A 129 -18.17 6.62 -15.38
N TYR A 130 -17.25 6.82 -14.43
CA TYR A 130 -17.23 8.01 -13.58
C TYR A 130 -16.06 8.94 -13.92
N LEU A 131 -14.90 8.41 -14.29
CA LEU A 131 -13.72 9.21 -14.64
C LEU A 131 -13.55 9.39 -16.14
N ALA A 132 -14.34 8.71 -16.97
CA ALA A 132 -14.22 8.67 -18.44
C ALA A 132 -12.80 8.27 -18.89
N MET A 133 -12.16 7.38 -18.15
CA MET A 133 -10.81 6.87 -18.38
C MET A 133 -10.89 5.41 -18.82
N PRO A 134 -10.72 5.12 -20.13
CA PRO A 134 -10.69 3.74 -20.62
C PRO A 134 -9.53 2.96 -20.00
N VAL A 135 -9.79 1.74 -19.56
CA VAL A 135 -8.78 0.89 -18.93
C VAL A 135 -8.78 -0.52 -19.52
N ILE A 136 -7.65 -1.18 -19.43
CA ILE A 136 -7.48 -2.58 -19.76
C ILE A 136 -7.31 -3.37 -18.48
N LYS A 137 -8.13 -4.40 -18.28
CA LYS A 137 -7.98 -5.34 -17.17
C LYS A 137 -7.03 -6.46 -17.56
N GLY A 138 -6.15 -6.86 -16.65
CA GLY A 138 -5.23 -7.96 -16.90
C GLY A 138 -4.59 -8.52 -15.63
N GLU A 139 -4.06 -9.73 -15.76
CA GLU A 139 -3.21 -10.33 -14.74
C GLU A 139 -1.76 -9.95 -15.02
N LYS A 140 -1.04 -9.56 -13.99
CA LYS A 140 0.39 -9.23 -14.09
C LYS A 140 1.22 -10.48 -14.31
N THR A 141 2.29 -10.31 -15.10
CA THR A 141 3.31 -11.33 -15.25
C THR A 141 4.01 -11.60 -13.91
N GLU A 142 4.61 -12.77 -13.76
CA GLU A 142 5.36 -13.14 -12.56
C GLU A 142 6.42 -12.10 -12.17
N ALA A 143 7.09 -11.50 -13.17
CA ALA A 143 8.12 -10.48 -12.96
C ALA A 143 7.58 -9.14 -12.43
N GLU A 144 6.28 -8.88 -12.59
CA GLU A 144 5.63 -7.63 -12.19
C GLU A 144 4.67 -7.80 -11.00
N ARG A 145 4.48 -9.03 -10.54
CA ARG A 145 3.68 -9.31 -9.35
C ARG A 145 4.29 -8.67 -8.13
N PHE A 146 3.42 -8.31 -7.19
CA PHE A 146 3.88 -7.94 -5.87
C PHE A 146 4.59 -9.13 -5.22
N PRO A 147 5.78 -8.94 -4.62
CA PRO A 147 6.50 -10.02 -3.96
C PRO A 147 5.61 -10.77 -2.96
N GLY A 148 5.55 -12.09 -3.09
CA GLY A 148 4.68 -12.95 -2.27
C GLY A 148 3.25 -13.12 -2.74
N ALA A 149 2.80 -12.38 -3.76
CA ALA A 149 1.46 -12.59 -4.33
C ALA A 149 1.41 -13.85 -5.19
N VAL A 150 0.33 -14.63 -5.04
CA VAL A 150 0.02 -15.78 -5.91
C VAL A 150 -0.42 -15.27 -7.28
N SER A 151 -1.31 -14.29 -7.29
CA SER A 151 -1.77 -13.57 -8.49
C SER A 151 -1.88 -12.09 -8.18
N THR A 152 -1.79 -11.26 -9.21
CA THR A 152 -2.01 -9.82 -9.12
C THR A 152 -2.74 -9.35 -10.37
N TYR A 153 -3.89 -8.73 -10.19
CA TYR A 153 -4.68 -8.18 -11.28
C TYR A 153 -4.61 -6.66 -11.23
N SER A 154 -4.60 -6.03 -12.40
CA SER A 154 -4.58 -4.57 -12.49
C SER A 154 -5.51 -4.05 -13.58
N ILE A 155 -5.89 -2.78 -13.43
CA ILE A 155 -6.42 -1.96 -14.49
C ILE A 155 -5.35 -0.97 -14.93
N GLU A 156 -5.14 -0.83 -16.22
CA GLU A 156 -4.13 0.06 -16.78
C GLU A 156 -4.74 1.00 -17.81
N ALA A 157 -4.39 2.27 -17.69
CA ALA A 157 -4.78 3.31 -18.65
C ALA A 157 -3.60 3.66 -19.57
N MET A 158 -3.90 3.97 -20.84
CA MET A 158 -2.90 4.42 -21.79
C MET A 158 -2.61 5.92 -21.62
N MET A 159 -1.35 6.25 -21.39
CA MET A 159 -0.89 7.63 -21.30
C MET A 159 -0.61 8.21 -22.71
N GLN A 160 -0.57 9.54 -22.83
CA GLN A 160 -0.29 10.23 -24.08
C GLN A 160 1.09 9.88 -24.66
N ASP A 161 2.05 9.54 -23.83
CA ASP A 161 3.39 9.08 -24.22
C ASP A 161 3.42 7.59 -24.60
N LYS A 162 2.26 6.96 -24.72
CA LYS A 162 2.07 5.53 -25.07
C LYS A 162 2.59 4.55 -24.02
N LYS A 163 2.75 4.99 -22.79
CA LYS A 163 3.05 4.12 -21.64
C LYS A 163 1.77 3.75 -20.93
N ALA A 164 1.73 2.55 -20.38
CA ALA A 164 0.67 2.13 -19.51
C ALA A 164 0.86 2.75 -18.10
N LEU A 165 -0.23 3.22 -17.52
CA LEU A 165 -0.30 3.67 -16.13
C LEU A 165 -1.22 2.71 -15.36
N GLN A 166 -0.69 2.05 -14.34
CA GLN A 166 -1.51 1.27 -13.42
C GLN A 166 -2.42 2.21 -12.64
N ALA A 167 -3.73 2.03 -12.78
CA ALA A 167 -4.74 2.87 -12.15
C ALA A 167 -5.39 2.21 -10.93
N GLY A 168 -5.32 0.89 -10.84
CA GLY A 168 -5.81 0.12 -9.71
C GLY A 168 -5.26 -1.30 -9.73
N THR A 169 -5.22 -1.94 -8.56
CA THR A 169 -4.72 -3.31 -8.39
C THR A 169 -5.62 -4.08 -7.44
N SER A 170 -5.82 -5.34 -7.73
CA SER A 170 -6.52 -6.27 -6.86
C SER A 170 -5.77 -7.60 -6.78
#